data_bd20f95badc665523bf83fabd73ff39d
#
_entry.id   bd20f95badc665523bf83fabd73ff39d
#
_cell.length_a   1.000
_cell.length_b   1.000
_cell.length_c   1.000
_cell.angle_alpha   90.00
_cell.angle_beta   90.00
_cell.angle_gamma   90.00
#
_symmetry.space_group_name_H-M   'P 1'
#
loop_
_entity.id
_entity.type
_entity.pdbx_description
1 polymer ?
#
loop_
_entity_poly.entity_id
_entity_poly.type
_entity_poly.pdbx_seq_one_letter_code
_entity_poly.pdbx_strand_id
1 'polypeptide(L)'
;MTRLGQSMTYEQYDAIEATRWSTLKHLDGGPGLYLPEEYLWHKQTGGEDSDAMQFGRLFHVAVLEPDELLTRYVEWPATKGRRGTNEYKSFVEANAPKEVVTESDYRRALAVRDAVNRHPAAKKLLARKGERESVVTWTDEATGIPCKCRFDLLLTDGRPCGVDAKSTTKVDDHNYGNTIARFGYHGQGGFYRDGAKAALGLEIGFKHIAVTSKPPHIVRVVTLSSDMLWTGSDRAHELLEKLAEYEAEGWPVTYPEAETMDLPGWYGGDDFESGATVLDG
;
A
#
# COMPACT_ATOMS: atom_id res chain seq x y z
N MET A 1 -12.29 6.21 23.30
CA MET A 1 -11.25 5.28 23.82
C MET A 1 -11.00 4.23 22.77
N THR A 2 -9.93 4.40 22.01
CA THR A 2 -9.51 3.44 20.97
C THR A 2 -8.94 2.21 21.67
N ARG A 3 -9.59 1.06 21.50
CA ARG A 3 -9.09 -0.21 22.03
C ARG A 3 -8.03 -0.75 21.08
N LEU A 4 -6.79 -0.96 21.55
CA LEU A 4 -5.81 -1.83 20.92
C LEU A 4 -6.45 -3.21 20.71
N GLY A 5 -6.39 -3.74 19.48
CA GLY A 5 -6.55 -5.18 19.23
C GLY A 5 -7.98 -5.72 19.16
N GLN A 6 -8.90 -5.08 18.48
CA GLN A 6 -10.02 -5.86 17.94
C GLN A 6 -9.60 -6.42 16.58
N SER A 7 -9.51 -7.74 16.50
CA SER A 7 -9.48 -8.47 15.24
C SER A 7 -10.74 -8.07 14.45
N MET A 8 -10.55 -7.31 13.40
CA MET A 8 -11.62 -6.77 12.58
C MET A 8 -11.47 -7.36 11.17
N THR A 9 -12.59 -7.77 10.55
CA THR A 9 -12.53 -8.21 9.16
C THR A 9 -12.19 -7.05 8.24
N TYR A 10 -11.76 -7.36 7.00
CA TYR A 10 -11.48 -6.31 6.01
C TYR A 10 -12.73 -5.47 5.72
N GLU A 11 -13.89 -6.10 5.60
CA GLU A 11 -15.18 -5.43 5.36
C GLU A 11 -15.53 -4.46 6.50
N GLN A 12 -15.29 -4.87 7.76
CA GLN A 12 -15.50 -4.01 8.92
C GLN A 12 -14.55 -2.82 8.92
N TYR A 13 -13.26 -3.04 8.58
CA TYR A 13 -12.29 -1.96 8.42
C TYR A 13 -12.67 -1.02 7.27
N ASP A 14 -13.07 -1.56 6.13
CA ASP A 14 -13.45 -0.77 4.96
C ASP A 14 -14.67 0.11 5.25
N ALA A 15 -15.64 -0.40 6.00
CA ALA A 15 -16.86 0.31 6.40
C ALA A 15 -16.65 1.48 7.37
N ILE A 16 -15.47 1.63 7.98
CA ILE A 16 -15.17 2.80 8.82
C ILE A 16 -15.08 4.03 7.91
N GLU A 17 -15.91 5.03 8.15
CA GLU A 17 -15.86 6.31 7.43
C GLU A 17 -14.66 7.15 7.90
N ALA A 18 -13.50 6.90 7.35
CA ALA A 18 -12.25 7.59 7.66
C ALA A 18 -11.26 7.48 6.50
N THR A 19 -10.42 8.48 6.36
CA THR A 19 -9.37 8.55 5.34
C THR A 19 -8.25 7.55 5.66
N ARG A 20 -7.76 6.85 4.63
CA ARG A 20 -6.63 5.91 4.71
C ARG A 20 -5.55 6.29 3.71
N TRP A 21 -4.30 5.96 4.03
CA TRP A 21 -3.16 6.27 3.15
C TRP A 21 -3.33 5.75 1.72
N SER A 22 -3.83 4.53 1.55
CA SER A 22 -4.02 3.92 0.23
C SER A 22 -4.97 4.70 -0.69
N THR A 23 -5.86 5.52 -0.13
CA THR A 23 -6.73 6.44 -0.87
C THR A 23 -6.12 7.85 -0.92
N LEU A 24 -5.65 8.38 0.22
CA LEU A 24 -5.09 9.72 0.33
C LEU A 24 -3.93 9.96 -0.63
N LYS A 25 -3.05 8.98 -0.83
CA LYS A 25 -1.91 9.07 -1.75
C LYS A 25 -2.29 9.35 -3.21
N HIS A 26 -3.53 9.11 -3.62
CA HIS A 26 -4.01 9.41 -4.97
C HIS A 26 -4.35 10.90 -5.17
N LEU A 27 -4.33 11.68 -4.09
CA LEU A 27 -4.33 13.14 -4.19
C LEU A 27 -2.93 13.70 -4.54
N ASP A 28 -1.87 12.88 -4.41
CA ASP A 28 -0.48 13.27 -4.60
C ASP A 28 -0.05 13.17 -6.06
N GLY A 29 0.07 14.30 -6.76
CA GLY A 29 0.66 14.41 -8.10
C GLY A 29 2.15 14.75 -8.08
N GLY A 30 2.74 14.92 -6.91
CA GLY A 30 4.11 15.39 -6.71
C GLY A 30 4.17 16.80 -6.10
N PRO A 31 5.36 17.37 -5.97
CA PRO A 31 5.52 18.69 -5.33
C PRO A 31 4.67 19.78 -6.01
N GLY A 32 3.72 20.35 -5.26
CA GLY A 32 2.84 21.41 -5.73
C GLY A 32 1.72 21.00 -6.68
N LEU A 33 1.62 19.71 -7.01
CA LEU A 33 0.55 19.18 -7.86
C LEU A 33 -0.36 18.26 -7.04
N TYR A 34 -1.67 18.45 -7.18
CA TYR A 34 -2.71 17.63 -6.57
C TYR A 34 -3.66 17.08 -7.63
N LEU A 35 -4.15 15.87 -7.43
CA LEU A 35 -4.98 15.10 -8.36
C LEU A 35 -6.37 14.83 -7.74
N PRO A 36 -7.23 15.85 -7.59
CA PRO A 36 -8.53 15.70 -6.91
C PRO A 36 -9.45 14.69 -7.61
N GLU A 37 -9.47 14.64 -8.95
CA GLU A 37 -10.30 13.70 -9.70
C GLU A 37 -9.84 12.25 -9.48
N GLU A 38 -8.53 12.01 -9.42
CA GLU A 38 -7.97 10.67 -9.16
C GLU A 38 -8.28 10.21 -7.74
N TYR A 39 -8.14 11.11 -6.75
CA TYR A 39 -8.54 10.82 -5.38
C TYR A 39 -10.02 10.47 -5.28
N LEU A 40 -10.91 11.27 -5.88
CA LEU A 40 -12.35 11.03 -5.85
C LEU A 40 -12.72 9.71 -6.52
N TRP A 41 -12.12 9.41 -7.66
CA TRP A 41 -12.33 8.14 -8.34
C TRP A 41 -11.92 6.95 -7.45
N HIS A 42 -10.74 6.98 -6.85
CA HIS A 42 -10.29 5.94 -5.92
C HIS A 42 -11.16 5.85 -4.65
N LYS A 43 -11.62 6.98 -4.13
CA LYS A 43 -12.54 7.03 -2.96
C LYS A 43 -13.87 6.36 -3.27
N GLN A 44 -14.41 6.54 -4.47
CA GLN A 44 -15.72 6.02 -4.87
C GLN A 44 -15.66 4.56 -5.33
N THR A 45 -14.63 4.17 -6.06
CA THR A 45 -14.55 2.86 -6.73
C THR A 45 -13.66 1.84 -6.01
N GLY A 46 -12.79 2.30 -5.11
CA GLY A 46 -11.71 1.49 -4.54
C GLY A 46 -10.53 1.26 -5.49
N GLY A 47 -10.61 1.80 -6.73
CA GLY A 47 -9.65 1.54 -7.80
C GLY A 47 -9.86 0.21 -8.52
N GLU A 48 -9.04 -0.05 -9.53
CA GLU A 48 -9.06 -1.33 -10.25
C GLU A 48 -8.24 -2.39 -9.52
N ASP A 49 -8.80 -3.59 -9.39
CA ASP A 49 -8.11 -4.72 -8.77
C ASP A 49 -7.20 -5.42 -9.79
N SER A 50 -5.90 -5.27 -9.64
CA SER A 50 -4.91 -5.91 -10.52
C SER A 50 -4.50 -7.31 -10.03
N ASP A 51 -3.98 -8.16 -10.92
CA ASP A 51 -3.39 -9.45 -10.55
C ASP A 51 -2.30 -9.31 -9.48
N ALA A 52 -1.56 -8.20 -9.50
CA ALA A 52 -0.54 -7.91 -8.48
C ALA A 52 -1.17 -7.64 -7.11
N MET A 53 -2.30 -6.95 -7.05
CA MET A 53 -3.04 -6.69 -5.81
C MET A 53 -3.70 -7.97 -5.27
N GLN A 54 -4.28 -8.79 -6.16
CA GLN A 54 -4.82 -10.09 -5.77
C GLN A 54 -3.73 -10.99 -5.19
N PHE A 55 -2.59 -11.08 -5.85
CA PHE A 55 -1.44 -11.81 -5.31
C PHE A 55 -0.95 -11.20 -3.99
N GLY A 56 -0.93 -9.87 -3.86
CA GLY A 56 -0.57 -9.17 -2.63
C GLY A 56 -1.42 -9.62 -1.44
N ARG A 57 -2.75 -9.70 -1.60
CA ARG A 57 -3.66 -10.17 -0.52
C ARG A 57 -3.38 -11.63 -0.14
N LEU A 58 -3.24 -12.51 -1.12
CA LEU A 58 -2.89 -13.91 -0.89
C LEU A 58 -1.54 -14.07 -0.18
N PHE A 59 -0.54 -13.28 -0.60
CA PHE A 59 0.79 -13.23 -0.01
C PHE A 59 0.74 -12.78 1.47
N HIS A 60 -0.02 -11.72 1.77
CA HIS A 60 -0.18 -11.22 3.14
C HIS A 60 -0.74 -12.32 4.05
N VAL A 61 -1.82 -12.97 3.65
CA VAL A 61 -2.40 -14.08 4.45
C VAL A 61 -1.41 -15.23 4.60
N ALA A 62 -0.71 -15.62 3.53
CA ALA A 62 0.25 -16.72 3.61
C ALA A 62 1.42 -16.44 4.57
N VAL A 63 1.87 -15.19 4.69
CA VAL A 63 3.02 -14.80 5.52
C VAL A 63 2.61 -14.43 6.94
N LEU A 64 1.53 -13.68 7.09
CA LEU A 64 1.15 -13.08 8.38
C LEU A 64 0.11 -13.90 9.14
N GLU A 65 -0.78 -14.58 8.41
CA GLU A 65 -1.89 -15.36 8.96
C GLU A 65 -1.95 -16.78 8.35
N PRO A 66 -0.85 -17.58 8.41
CA PRO A 66 -0.75 -18.84 7.69
C PRO A 66 -1.85 -19.84 8.03
N ASP A 67 -2.41 -19.79 9.23
CA ASP A 67 -3.50 -20.65 9.69
C ASP A 67 -4.83 -20.31 8.97
N GLU A 68 -4.98 -19.06 8.50
CA GLU A 68 -6.14 -18.58 7.77
C GLU A 68 -6.09 -18.87 6.26
N LEU A 69 -4.95 -19.33 5.75
CA LEU A 69 -4.77 -19.50 4.30
C LEU A 69 -5.79 -20.47 3.71
N LEU A 70 -6.02 -21.61 4.35
CA LEU A 70 -6.95 -22.64 3.87
C LEU A 70 -8.42 -22.27 4.12
N THR A 71 -8.70 -21.39 5.07
CA THR A 71 -10.06 -20.91 5.34
C THR A 71 -10.49 -19.82 4.37
N ARG A 72 -9.54 -18.98 3.92
CA ARG A 72 -9.82 -17.84 3.04
C ARG A 72 -9.61 -18.13 1.57
N TYR A 73 -8.74 -19.08 1.20
CA TYR A 73 -8.37 -19.34 -0.19
C TYR A 73 -8.52 -20.79 -0.58
N VAL A 74 -8.81 -21.00 -1.87
CA VAL A 74 -8.79 -22.30 -2.51
C VAL A 74 -8.17 -22.19 -3.91
N GLU A 75 -7.32 -23.16 -4.28
CA GLU A 75 -6.69 -23.18 -5.60
C GLU A 75 -7.60 -23.75 -6.67
N TRP A 76 -7.65 -23.08 -7.82
CA TRP A 76 -8.21 -23.64 -9.05
C TRP A 76 -7.14 -24.48 -9.74
N PRO A 77 -7.32 -25.81 -9.86
CA PRO A 77 -6.32 -26.69 -10.47
C PRO A 77 -6.07 -26.34 -11.93
N ALA A 78 -4.80 -26.26 -12.35
CA ALA A 78 -4.43 -25.98 -13.74
C ALA A 78 -4.99 -27.00 -14.73
N THR A 79 -5.20 -28.23 -14.28
CA THR A 79 -5.78 -29.34 -15.07
C THR A 79 -7.25 -29.11 -15.44
N LYS A 80 -7.97 -28.23 -14.76
CA LYS A 80 -9.38 -27.89 -15.03
C LYS A 80 -9.57 -26.80 -16.08
N GLY A 81 -8.50 -26.26 -16.65
CA GLY A 81 -8.54 -25.30 -17.74
C GLY A 81 -8.70 -23.83 -17.31
N ARG A 82 -9.28 -23.03 -18.22
CA ARG A 82 -9.31 -21.57 -18.06
C ARG A 82 -10.32 -21.09 -17.03
N ARG A 83 -10.02 -19.96 -16.35
CA ARG A 83 -11.00 -19.18 -15.60
C ARG A 83 -12.11 -18.68 -16.54
N GLY A 84 -13.32 -18.46 -15.98
CA GLY A 84 -14.46 -17.92 -16.73
C GLY A 84 -15.35 -18.97 -17.41
N THR A 85 -14.97 -20.25 -17.38
CA THR A 85 -15.83 -21.35 -17.84
C THR A 85 -16.98 -21.60 -16.86
N ASN A 86 -18.03 -22.31 -17.30
CA ASN A 86 -19.12 -22.71 -16.41
C ASN A 86 -18.61 -23.60 -15.26
N GLU A 87 -17.65 -24.48 -15.53
CA GLU A 87 -17.01 -25.29 -14.50
C GLU A 87 -16.30 -24.43 -13.45
N TYR A 88 -15.57 -23.38 -13.89
CA TYR A 88 -14.95 -22.42 -12.97
C TYR A 88 -15.99 -21.70 -12.11
N LYS A 89 -17.08 -21.22 -12.72
CA LYS A 89 -18.17 -20.54 -11.98
C LYS A 89 -18.79 -21.45 -10.93
N SER A 90 -19.11 -22.68 -11.29
CA SER A 90 -19.63 -23.68 -10.34
C SER A 90 -18.63 -23.99 -9.22
N PHE A 91 -17.33 -24.01 -9.53
CA PHE A 91 -16.29 -24.20 -8.51
C PHE A 91 -16.22 -23.03 -7.54
N VAL A 92 -16.31 -21.77 -8.03
CA VAL A 92 -16.36 -20.56 -7.19
C VAL A 92 -17.57 -20.63 -6.25
N GLU A 93 -18.76 -20.92 -6.79
CA GLU A 93 -20.01 -21.04 -6.01
C GLU A 93 -19.91 -22.12 -4.92
N ALA A 94 -19.34 -23.29 -5.27
CA ALA A 94 -19.20 -24.42 -4.36
C ALA A 94 -18.18 -24.18 -3.23
N ASN A 95 -17.26 -23.24 -3.41
CA ASN A 95 -16.22 -22.92 -2.43
C ASN A 95 -16.44 -21.61 -1.68
N ALA A 96 -17.54 -20.89 -1.96
CA ALA A 96 -17.87 -19.67 -1.22
C ALA A 96 -17.95 -19.95 0.31
N PRO A 97 -17.43 -19.04 1.15
CA PRO A 97 -16.95 -17.70 0.85
C PRO A 97 -15.44 -17.59 0.50
N LYS A 98 -14.75 -18.71 0.21
CA LYS A 98 -13.32 -18.67 -0.10
C LYS A 98 -13.04 -17.98 -1.45
N GLU A 99 -11.97 -17.23 -1.49
CA GLU A 99 -11.46 -16.67 -2.75
C GLU A 99 -10.75 -17.76 -3.56
N VAL A 100 -11.12 -17.85 -4.84
CA VAL A 100 -10.51 -18.83 -5.76
C VAL A 100 -9.33 -18.20 -6.47
N VAL A 101 -8.15 -18.74 -6.22
CA VAL A 101 -6.89 -18.28 -6.83
C VAL A 101 -6.33 -19.34 -7.80
N THR A 102 -5.40 -18.95 -8.68
CA THR A 102 -4.74 -19.95 -9.55
C THR A 102 -3.83 -20.86 -8.73
N GLU A 103 -3.69 -22.11 -9.16
CA GLU A 103 -2.69 -23.04 -8.60
C GLU A 103 -1.28 -22.43 -8.60
N SER A 104 -0.92 -21.70 -9.67
CA SER A 104 0.37 -21.00 -9.78
C SER A 104 0.55 -19.95 -8.69
N ASP A 105 -0.47 -19.10 -8.45
CA ASP A 105 -0.41 -18.06 -7.43
C ASP A 105 -0.39 -18.64 -6.02
N TYR A 106 -1.18 -19.69 -5.80
CA TYR A 106 -1.20 -20.38 -4.51
C TYR A 106 0.17 -20.99 -4.18
N ARG A 107 0.77 -21.72 -5.12
CA ARG A 107 2.13 -22.28 -4.97
C ARG A 107 3.19 -21.20 -4.79
N ARG A 108 3.07 -20.09 -5.52
CA ARG A 108 3.96 -18.94 -5.39
C ARG A 108 3.86 -18.33 -3.99
N ALA A 109 2.66 -18.14 -3.46
CA ALA A 109 2.45 -17.61 -2.11
C ALA A 109 3.07 -18.52 -1.03
N LEU A 110 2.94 -19.85 -1.18
CA LEU A 110 3.59 -20.80 -0.28
C LEU A 110 5.13 -20.72 -0.38
N ALA A 111 5.68 -20.62 -1.58
CA ALA A 111 7.13 -20.52 -1.78
C ALA A 111 7.71 -19.23 -1.17
N VAL A 112 6.99 -18.12 -1.31
CA VAL A 112 7.36 -16.82 -0.71
C VAL A 112 7.26 -16.89 0.83
N ARG A 113 6.19 -17.44 1.38
CA ARG A 113 6.05 -17.70 2.81
C ARG A 113 7.22 -18.50 3.36
N ASP A 114 7.59 -19.57 2.68
CA ASP A 114 8.69 -20.43 3.09
C ASP A 114 10.04 -19.71 3.02
N ALA A 115 10.23 -18.82 2.03
CA ALA A 115 11.41 -17.97 1.94
C ALA A 115 11.48 -16.98 3.12
N VAL A 116 10.38 -16.33 3.47
CA VAL A 116 10.28 -15.42 4.62
C VAL A 116 10.57 -16.16 5.93
N ASN A 117 10.00 -17.35 6.11
CA ASN A 117 10.22 -18.17 7.31
C ASN A 117 11.66 -18.71 7.45
N ARG A 118 12.37 -18.90 6.33
CA ARG A 118 13.80 -19.27 6.35
C ARG A 118 14.73 -18.09 6.60
N HIS A 119 14.27 -16.86 6.35
CA HIS A 119 15.11 -15.66 6.50
C HIS A 119 15.27 -15.28 7.98
N PRO A 120 16.51 -15.27 8.55
CA PRO A 120 16.70 -15.14 10.00
C PRO A 120 16.09 -13.87 10.60
N ALA A 121 16.29 -12.71 9.95
CA ALA A 121 15.77 -11.44 10.44
C ALA A 121 14.25 -11.35 10.34
N ALA A 122 13.64 -11.85 9.25
CA ALA A 122 12.18 -11.87 9.07
C ALA A 122 11.52 -12.79 10.09
N LYS A 123 12.05 -14.01 10.25
CA LYS A 123 11.57 -14.98 11.25
C LYS A 123 11.64 -14.41 12.68
N LYS A 124 12.76 -13.76 13.04
CA LYS A 124 12.90 -13.10 14.35
C LYS A 124 11.91 -11.97 14.53
N LEU A 125 11.64 -11.19 13.48
CA LEU A 125 10.69 -10.08 13.50
C LEU A 125 9.26 -10.58 13.70
N LEU A 126 8.84 -11.60 12.93
CA LEU A 126 7.50 -12.20 13.00
C LEU A 126 7.22 -12.99 14.30
N ALA A 127 8.29 -13.42 15.01
CA ALA A 127 8.17 -14.09 16.30
C ALA A 127 8.02 -13.15 17.49
N ARG A 128 8.17 -11.82 17.29
CA ARG A 128 7.98 -10.82 18.34
C ARG A 128 6.50 -10.71 18.73
N LYS A 129 6.26 -10.30 19.98
CA LYS A 129 4.91 -10.02 20.47
C LYS A 129 4.36 -8.76 19.80
N GLY A 130 3.18 -8.90 19.20
CA GLY A 130 2.49 -7.81 18.52
C GLY A 130 1.11 -8.26 18.06
N GLU A 131 0.38 -7.32 17.48
CA GLU A 131 -0.97 -7.53 16.97
C GLU A 131 -0.95 -7.51 15.45
N ARG A 132 -1.48 -8.57 14.83
CA ARG A 132 -1.66 -8.66 13.38
C ARG A 132 -2.95 -7.99 12.99
N GLU A 133 -2.97 -7.43 11.77
CA GLU A 133 -4.14 -6.76 11.20
C GLU A 133 -4.72 -5.69 12.16
N SER A 134 -3.81 -5.01 12.89
CA SER A 134 -4.17 -4.06 13.95
C SER A 134 -4.72 -2.77 13.37
N VAL A 135 -5.99 -2.50 13.64
CA VAL A 135 -6.68 -1.29 13.18
C VAL A 135 -6.50 -0.16 14.19
N VAL A 136 -6.12 1.01 13.68
CA VAL A 136 -5.99 2.25 14.44
C VAL A 136 -6.81 3.34 13.75
N THR A 137 -7.60 4.07 14.53
CA THR A 137 -8.39 5.23 14.08
C THR A 137 -8.08 6.45 14.94
N TRP A 138 -8.00 7.61 14.32
CA TRP A 138 -7.80 8.89 14.99
C TRP A 138 -8.48 10.01 14.20
N THR A 139 -8.54 11.18 14.80
CA THR A 139 -8.87 12.41 14.07
C THR A 139 -7.60 13.23 13.97
N ASP A 140 -7.28 13.68 12.77
CA ASP A 140 -6.15 14.60 12.57
C ASP A 140 -6.46 15.93 13.26
N GLU A 141 -5.58 16.38 14.17
CA GLU A 141 -5.86 17.56 15.01
C GLU A 141 -5.87 18.87 14.22
N ALA A 142 -5.08 18.97 13.15
CA ALA A 142 -4.97 20.19 12.35
C ALA A 142 -6.17 20.39 11.44
N THR A 143 -6.67 19.30 10.84
CA THR A 143 -7.70 19.36 9.79
C THR A 143 -9.08 18.89 10.26
N GLY A 144 -9.15 18.15 11.36
CA GLY A 144 -10.39 17.52 11.82
C GLY A 144 -10.79 16.28 11.02
N ILE A 145 -9.99 15.85 10.03
CA ILE A 145 -10.30 14.70 9.18
C ILE A 145 -10.17 13.40 9.98
N PRO A 146 -11.23 12.54 9.96
CA PRO A 146 -11.11 11.18 10.50
C PRO A 146 -10.14 10.34 9.67
N CYS A 147 -9.19 9.69 10.33
CA CYS A 147 -8.16 8.86 9.72
C CYS A 147 -8.19 7.43 10.24
N LYS A 148 -7.78 6.49 9.41
CA LYS A 148 -7.63 5.08 9.78
C LYS A 148 -6.42 4.44 9.12
N CYS A 149 -5.81 3.49 9.82
CA CYS A 149 -4.82 2.59 9.24
C CYS A 149 -5.00 1.17 9.76
N ARG A 150 -4.45 0.20 9.03
CA ARG A 150 -4.38 -1.20 9.43
C ARG A 150 -2.96 -1.69 9.26
N PHE A 151 -2.30 -1.96 10.38
CA PHE A 151 -0.96 -2.53 10.39
C PHE A 151 -1.02 -4.01 10.04
N ASP A 152 -0.18 -4.49 9.17
CA ASP A 152 0.02 -5.93 8.97
C ASP A 152 0.48 -6.59 10.27
N LEU A 153 1.41 -5.92 10.99
CA LEU A 153 1.85 -6.31 12.32
C LEU A 153 2.30 -5.06 13.09
N LEU A 154 1.67 -4.78 14.22
CA LEU A 154 2.09 -3.75 15.16
C LEU A 154 2.79 -4.42 16.36
N LEU A 155 4.10 -4.26 16.44
CA LEU A 155 4.93 -4.76 17.53
C LEU A 155 4.87 -3.80 18.70
N THR A 156 4.57 -4.32 19.88
CA THR A 156 4.43 -3.53 21.13
C THR A 156 5.46 -3.90 22.18
N ASP A 157 6.20 -5.02 22.00
CA ASP A 157 7.27 -5.41 22.88
C ASP A 157 8.57 -4.65 22.58
N GLY A 158 9.34 -4.32 23.61
CA GLY A 158 10.61 -3.59 23.47
C GLY A 158 10.42 -2.25 22.72
N ARG A 159 11.11 -2.06 21.59
CA ARG A 159 10.93 -0.86 20.78
C ARG A 159 9.73 -1.04 19.84
N PRO A 160 8.65 -0.26 19.99
CA PRO A 160 7.46 -0.38 19.16
C PRO A 160 7.78 -0.18 17.68
N CYS A 161 7.10 -0.94 16.80
CA CYS A 161 7.40 -0.91 15.38
C CYS A 161 6.20 -1.41 14.54
N GLY A 162 5.81 -0.63 13.53
CA GLY A 162 4.96 -1.11 12.46
C GLY A 162 5.77 -1.99 11.50
N VAL A 163 5.21 -3.11 11.10
CA VAL A 163 5.80 -4.00 10.09
C VAL A 163 4.80 -4.19 8.97
N ASP A 164 5.27 -4.12 7.74
CA ASP A 164 4.47 -4.28 6.55
C ASP A 164 5.17 -5.23 5.56
N ALA A 165 4.43 -6.19 5.04
CA ALA A 165 4.94 -7.18 4.10
C ALA A 165 4.75 -6.70 2.66
N LYS A 166 5.84 -6.67 1.88
CA LYS A 166 5.83 -6.14 0.51
C LYS A 166 6.33 -7.17 -0.50
N SER A 167 5.45 -7.52 -1.44
CA SER A 167 5.84 -8.25 -2.65
C SER A 167 6.38 -7.26 -3.68
N THR A 168 7.57 -7.51 -4.24
CA THR A 168 8.25 -6.60 -5.18
C THR A 168 8.97 -7.37 -6.27
N THR A 169 9.47 -6.66 -7.29
CA THR A 169 10.28 -7.26 -8.35
C THR A 169 11.76 -7.35 -7.96
N LYS A 170 12.28 -6.39 -7.18
CA LYS A 170 13.68 -6.31 -6.75
C LYS A 170 13.79 -5.75 -5.34
N VAL A 171 14.83 -6.16 -4.60
CA VAL A 171 15.04 -5.78 -3.19
C VAL A 171 16.42 -5.14 -2.91
N ASP A 172 17.23 -4.89 -3.95
CA ASP A 172 18.49 -4.13 -3.82
C ASP A 172 18.23 -2.65 -3.47
N ASP A 173 19.27 -1.96 -2.99
CA ASP A 173 19.12 -0.59 -2.46
C ASP A 173 18.51 0.38 -3.46
N HIS A 174 19.02 0.40 -4.68
CA HIS A 174 18.56 1.32 -5.72
C HIS A 174 17.11 1.05 -6.12
N ASN A 175 16.81 -0.19 -6.49
CA ASN A 175 15.49 -0.53 -7.00
C ASN A 175 14.41 -0.49 -5.92
N TYR A 176 14.72 -0.95 -4.70
CA TYR A 176 13.74 -0.93 -3.63
C TYR A 176 13.54 0.48 -3.05
N GLY A 177 14.60 1.31 -3.01
CA GLY A 177 14.49 2.73 -2.69
C GLY A 177 13.54 3.46 -3.66
N ASN A 178 13.71 3.25 -4.97
CA ASN A 178 12.81 3.79 -5.99
C ASN A 178 11.37 3.24 -5.84
N THR A 179 11.22 1.98 -5.45
CA THR A 179 9.91 1.37 -5.17
C THR A 179 9.23 2.07 -3.98
N ILE A 180 9.95 2.31 -2.88
CA ILE A 180 9.43 3.04 -1.71
C ILE A 180 8.94 4.44 -2.11
N ALA A 181 9.74 5.18 -2.88
CA ALA A 181 9.37 6.51 -3.34
C ALA A 181 8.16 6.48 -4.27
N ARG A 182 8.21 5.65 -5.32
CA ARG A 182 7.19 5.58 -6.37
C ARG A 182 5.80 5.17 -5.85
N PHE A 183 5.74 4.24 -4.91
CA PHE A 183 4.47 3.75 -4.36
C PHE A 183 4.04 4.46 -3.07
N GLY A 184 4.81 5.46 -2.62
CA GLY A 184 4.50 6.24 -1.43
C GLY A 184 4.60 5.43 -0.13
N TYR A 185 5.48 4.42 -0.05
CA TYR A 185 5.59 3.59 1.15
C TYR A 185 6.18 4.35 2.35
N HIS A 186 7.00 5.37 2.10
CA HIS A 186 7.46 6.30 3.14
C HIS A 186 6.28 7.09 3.72
N GLY A 187 5.34 7.54 2.87
CA GLY A 187 4.11 8.18 3.30
C GLY A 187 3.21 7.24 4.11
N GLN A 188 3.07 5.98 3.70
CA GLN A 188 2.39 4.96 4.51
C GLN A 188 3.02 4.87 5.91
N GLY A 189 4.35 4.77 5.98
CA GLY A 189 5.07 4.68 7.26
C GLY A 189 4.88 5.90 8.14
N GLY A 190 4.93 7.12 7.58
CA GLY A 190 4.70 8.37 8.27
C GLY A 190 3.27 8.49 8.81
N PHE A 191 2.28 8.30 7.94
CA PHE A 191 0.86 8.34 8.29
C PHE A 191 0.49 7.32 9.39
N TYR A 192 1.05 6.11 9.33
CA TYR A 192 0.82 5.07 10.33
C TYR A 192 1.49 5.38 11.66
N ARG A 193 2.71 5.99 11.62
CA ARG A 193 3.40 6.46 12.81
C ARG A 193 2.59 7.54 13.54
N ASP A 194 2.06 8.50 12.80
CA ASP A 194 1.28 9.59 13.36
C ASP A 194 -0.04 9.09 13.95
N GLY A 195 -0.70 8.13 13.28
CA GLY A 195 -1.87 7.44 13.82
C GLY A 195 -1.57 6.66 15.11
N ALA A 196 -0.45 5.94 15.17
CA ALA A 196 -0.04 5.23 16.37
C ALA A 196 0.25 6.19 17.54
N LYS A 197 0.87 7.33 17.24
CA LYS A 197 1.12 8.38 18.24
C LYS A 197 -0.18 9.01 18.73
N ALA A 198 -1.05 9.45 17.82
CA ALA A 198 -2.29 10.12 18.14
C ALA A 198 -3.26 9.23 18.93
N ALA A 199 -3.47 7.99 18.49
CA ALA A 199 -4.46 7.11 19.09
C ALA A 199 -3.95 6.27 20.27
N LEU A 200 -2.67 5.88 20.26
CA LEU A 200 -2.10 4.92 21.21
C LEU A 200 -1.01 5.52 22.10
N GLY A 201 -0.54 6.75 21.82
CA GLY A 201 0.61 7.36 22.49
C GLY A 201 1.93 6.63 22.18
N LEU A 202 2.01 5.86 21.10
CA LEU A 202 3.18 5.06 20.76
C LEU A 202 4.05 5.75 19.70
N GLU A 203 5.31 6.00 20.04
CA GLU A 203 6.33 6.37 19.06
C GLU A 203 6.90 5.09 18.43
N ILE A 204 6.57 4.86 17.17
CA ILE A 204 6.95 3.64 16.46
C ILE A 204 8.00 3.89 15.39
N GLY A 205 8.88 2.89 15.15
CA GLY A 205 9.61 2.76 13.89
C GLY A 205 8.77 2.04 12.84
N PHE A 206 9.28 1.93 11.60
CA PHE A 206 8.59 1.19 10.55
C PHE A 206 9.56 0.30 9.78
N LYS A 207 9.14 -0.92 9.46
CA LYS A 207 9.93 -1.92 8.75
C LYS A 207 9.14 -2.58 7.65
N HIS A 208 9.84 -2.90 6.55
CA HIS A 208 9.30 -3.77 5.52
C HIS A 208 9.93 -5.15 5.58
N ILE A 209 9.12 -6.19 5.38
CA ILE A 209 9.58 -7.51 4.94
C ILE A 209 9.35 -7.55 3.43
N ALA A 210 10.37 -7.12 2.68
CA ALA A 210 10.30 -7.09 1.22
C ALA A 210 10.75 -8.43 0.65
N VAL A 211 9.99 -8.97 -0.31
CA VAL A 211 10.32 -10.24 -0.94
C VAL A 211 10.08 -10.20 -2.45
N THR A 212 10.99 -10.79 -3.24
CA THR A 212 10.79 -10.85 -4.68
C THR A 212 9.67 -11.83 -5.04
N SER A 213 8.71 -11.36 -5.85
CA SER A 213 7.55 -12.17 -6.29
C SER A 213 7.94 -13.34 -7.19
N LYS A 214 9.11 -13.28 -7.83
CA LYS A 214 9.66 -14.34 -8.70
C LYS A 214 10.79 -15.09 -7.98
N PRO A 215 10.99 -16.38 -8.28
CA PRO A 215 12.14 -17.11 -7.78
C PRO A 215 13.47 -16.38 -8.05
N PRO A 216 14.44 -16.48 -7.14
CA PRO A 216 14.51 -17.39 -5.99
C PRO A 216 13.82 -16.86 -4.70
N HIS A 217 12.93 -15.87 -4.78
CA HIS A 217 12.21 -15.27 -3.65
C HIS A 217 13.18 -14.70 -2.60
N ILE A 218 13.99 -13.73 -3.03
CA ILE A 218 14.94 -13.03 -2.15
C ILE A 218 14.17 -12.19 -1.14
N VAL A 219 14.47 -12.40 0.14
CA VAL A 219 13.85 -11.68 1.26
C VAL A 219 14.81 -10.66 1.81
N ARG A 220 14.30 -9.47 2.12
CA ARG A 220 15.03 -8.41 2.78
C ARG A 220 14.16 -7.75 3.85
N VAL A 221 14.72 -7.58 5.06
CA VAL A 221 14.08 -6.77 6.11
C VAL A 221 14.70 -5.37 6.04
N VAL A 222 13.88 -4.38 5.74
CA VAL A 222 14.29 -2.98 5.59
C VAL A 222 13.70 -2.16 6.73
N THR A 223 14.51 -1.33 7.39
CA THR A 223 14.03 -0.32 8.33
C THR A 223 13.94 1.00 7.58
N LEU A 224 12.77 1.64 7.58
CA LEU A 224 12.65 2.99 7.09
C LEU A 224 13.38 3.94 8.05
N SER A 225 14.21 4.83 7.50
CA SER A 225 14.94 5.82 8.29
C SER A 225 13.98 6.83 8.92
N SER A 226 14.45 7.52 9.95
CA SER A 226 13.68 8.62 10.56
C SER A 226 13.34 9.68 9.53
N ASP A 227 14.27 10.02 8.65
CA ASP A 227 14.07 11.03 7.60
C ASP A 227 12.99 10.60 6.60
N MET A 228 12.98 9.31 6.18
CA MET A 228 11.89 8.78 5.35
C MET A 228 10.53 8.89 6.03
N LEU A 229 10.47 8.57 7.32
CA LEU A 229 9.22 8.65 8.09
C LEU A 229 8.77 10.09 8.31
N TRP A 230 9.70 11.01 8.54
CA TRP A 230 9.38 12.44 8.65
C TRP A 230 8.89 13.01 7.32
N THR A 231 9.62 12.78 6.23
CA THR A 231 9.17 13.19 4.88
C THR A 231 7.79 12.63 4.54
N GLY A 232 7.54 11.36 4.93
CA GLY A 232 6.24 10.73 4.72
C GLY A 232 5.12 11.33 5.56
N SER A 233 5.41 11.70 6.81
CA SER A 233 4.48 12.38 7.72
C SER A 233 4.15 13.78 7.21
N ASP A 234 5.17 14.57 6.86
CA ASP A 234 4.98 15.93 6.33
C ASP A 234 4.10 15.92 5.08
N ARG A 235 4.37 14.96 4.16
CA ARG A 235 3.54 14.81 2.96
C ARG A 235 2.11 14.37 3.28
N ALA A 236 1.92 13.49 4.25
CA ALA A 236 0.58 13.07 4.66
C ALA A 236 -0.22 14.23 5.26
N HIS A 237 0.40 15.08 6.09
CA HIS A 237 -0.23 16.29 6.64
C HIS A 237 -0.61 17.28 5.54
N GLU A 238 0.30 17.55 4.59
CA GLU A 238 0.01 18.43 3.45
C GLU A 238 -1.19 17.92 2.62
N LEU A 239 -1.27 16.61 2.38
CA LEU A 239 -2.40 16.02 1.67
C LEU A 239 -3.71 16.07 2.48
N LEU A 240 -3.66 15.96 3.81
CA LEU A 240 -4.83 16.11 4.67
C LEU A 240 -5.32 17.55 4.70
N GLU A 241 -4.42 18.53 4.73
CA GLU A 241 -4.77 19.95 4.63
C GLU A 241 -5.46 20.25 3.31
N LYS A 242 -4.91 19.75 2.18
CA LYS A 242 -5.55 19.89 0.87
C LYS A 242 -6.89 19.18 0.77
N LEU A 243 -7.00 18.01 1.37
CA LEU A 243 -8.27 17.30 1.43
C LEU A 243 -9.33 18.10 2.19
N ALA A 244 -8.98 18.70 3.34
CA ALA A 244 -9.87 19.54 4.13
C ALA A 244 -10.31 20.79 3.36
N GLU A 245 -9.38 21.44 2.65
CA GLU A 245 -9.64 22.60 1.79
C GLU A 245 -10.67 22.22 0.70
N TYR A 246 -10.45 21.12 -0.04
CA TYR A 246 -11.34 20.69 -1.11
C TYR A 246 -12.71 20.20 -0.62
N GLU A 247 -12.78 19.61 0.57
CA GLU A 247 -14.07 19.25 1.17
C GLU A 247 -14.87 20.49 1.62
N ALA A 248 -14.19 21.57 2.02
CA ALA A 248 -14.84 22.82 2.45
C ALA A 248 -15.20 23.76 1.30
N GLU A 249 -14.31 23.91 0.31
CA GLU A 249 -14.42 24.92 -0.75
C GLU A 249 -14.92 24.36 -2.08
N GLY A 250 -14.89 23.04 -2.25
CA GLY A 250 -15.25 22.35 -3.49
C GLY A 250 -14.03 21.76 -4.20
N TRP A 251 -14.30 20.78 -5.04
CA TRP A 251 -13.28 19.99 -5.74
C TRP A 251 -12.86 20.66 -7.04
N PRO A 252 -11.61 21.12 -7.18
CA PRO A 252 -11.12 21.73 -8.41
C PRO A 252 -10.87 20.67 -9.49
N VAL A 253 -10.71 21.15 -10.73
CA VAL A 253 -10.13 20.38 -11.84
C VAL A 253 -8.62 20.51 -11.80
N THR A 254 -7.87 19.42 -11.98
CA THR A 254 -6.40 19.40 -11.86
C THR A 254 -5.74 20.34 -12.88
N TYR A 255 -6.20 20.33 -14.12
CA TYR A 255 -5.69 21.17 -15.23
C TYR A 255 -6.83 21.98 -15.83
N PRO A 256 -7.21 23.13 -15.19
CA PRO A 256 -8.36 23.92 -15.65
C PRO A 256 -8.11 24.72 -16.94
N GLU A 257 -6.86 24.94 -17.30
CA GLU A 257 -6.46 25.74 -18.44
C GLU A 257 -5.64 24.93 -19.45
N ALA A 258 -5.64 25.39 -20.70
CA ALA A 258 -4.78 24.82 -21.74
C ALA A 258 -3.33 25.23 -21.51
N GLU A 259 -2.44 24.28 -21.53
CA GLU A 259 -1.00 24.49 -21.32
C GLU A 259 -0.20 24.11 -22.57
N THR A 260 0.92 24.82 -22.80
CA THR A 260 1.89 24.43 -23.83
C THR A 260 2.93 23.54 -23.18
N MET A 261 3.15 22.36 -23.75
CA MET A 261 4.11 21.39 -23.24
C MET A 261 5.29 21.25 -24.21
N ASP A 262 6.49 21.34 -23.68
CA ASP A 262 7.72 21.04 -24.42
C ASP A 262 8.13 19.59 -24.22
N LEU A 263 8.96 19.10 -25.15
CA LEU A 263 9.57 17.78 -24.99
C LEU A 263 10.55 17.79 -23.80
N PRO A 264 10.63 16.68 -23.04
CA PRO A 264 11.54 16.60 -21.92
C PRO A 264 13.00 16.71 -22.41
N GLY A 265 13.86 17.41 -21.64
CA GLY A 265 15.23 17.74 -22.03
C GLY A 265 16.14 16.56 -22.40
N TRP A 266 15.81 15.33 -21.97
CA TRP A 266 16.51 14.10 -22.35
C TRP A 266 16.14 13.59 -23.76
N TYR A 267 15.06 14.10 -24.38
CA TYR A 267 14.58 13.63 -25.69
C TYR A 267 15.42 14.18 -26.85
N GLY A 268 15.97 15.36 -26.72
CA GLY A 268 16.69 16.05 -27.78
C GLY A 268 18.18 15.95 -27.64
N GLY A 269 18.92 14.94 -27.56
CA GLY A 269 20.40 14.90 -27.46
C GLY A 269 21.11 16.28 -27.45
N ASP A 270 22.37 16.38 -27.14
CA ASP A 270 23.15 17.62 -26.96
C ASP A 270 23.18 18.62 -28.16
N ASP A 271 22.39 18.36 -29.23
CA ASP A 271 22.42 19.13 -30.48
C ASP A 271 21.15 20.01 -30.74
N PHE A 272 20.22 20.12 -29.80
CA PHE A 272 19.09 21.06 -29.97
C PHE A 272 19.45 22.44 -29.40
N GLU A 273 20.19 23.26 -30.20
CA GLU A 273 20.21 24.71 -30.02
C GLU A 273 18.77 25.24 -30.18
N SER A 274 18.24 25.90 -29.15
CA SER A 274 16.93 26.49 -29.10
C SER A 274 16.81 27.62 -30.14
N GLY A 275 16.39 27.26 -31.34
CA GLY A 275 15.95 28.20 -32.35
C GLY A 275 14.50 28.59 -32.09
N ALA A 276 14.23 29.35 -31.03
CA ALA A 276 12.93 29.97 -30.82
C ALA A 276 12.76 31.14 -31.80
N THR A 277 12.22 30.88 -32.98
CA THR A 277 11.66 31.94 -33.83
C THR A 277 10.23 32.15 -33.36
N VAL A 278 10.00 33.24 -32.65
CA VAL A 278 8.67 33.75 -32.35
C VAL A 278 8.02 34.12 -33.67
N LEU A 279 6.98 33.39 -34.08
CA LEU A 279 6.08 33.81 -35.14
C LEU A 279 4.95 34.60 -34.48
N ASP A 280 5.11 35.93 -34.47
CA ASP A 280 4.02 36.86 -34.26
C ASP A 280 3.04 36.75 -35.44
N GLY A 281 1.75 36.47 -35.11
CA GLY A 281 0.65 36.46 -36.06
C GLY A 281 -0.68 36.41 -35.32
#